data_ea647a3cbca1ed403c9021c4740004b3
#
_entry.id   ea647a3cbca1ed403c9021c4740004b3
#
_cell.length_a   1.000
_cell.length_b   1.000
_cell.length_c   1.000
_cell.angle_alpha   90.00
_cell.angle_beta   90.00
_cell.angle_gamma   90.00
#
_symmetry.space_group_name_H-M   'P 1'
#
loop_
_entity.id
_entity.type
_entity.pdbx_description
1 polymer ?
#
loop_
_entity_poly.entity_id
_entity_poly.type
_entity_poly.pdbx_seq_one_letter_code
_entity_poly.pdbx_strand_id
1 'polypeptide(L)'
;MPKICREEDSLTTGHDCTTTSTLDAPSQTTVFVEGKLVARVDDKTVVHTQKTGTDSNGNDICTDHTGSISVYSEPNVFVVGKAVARVGDDVDAGKMTSGASNVSVN
;
A
#
# COMPACT_ATOMS: atom_id res chain seq x y z
N MET A 1 7.31 -16.86 -4.85
CA MET A 1 7.22 -16.10 -3.59
C MET A 1 7.07 -14.61 -3.88
N PRO A 2 6.08 -13.91 -3.26
CA PRO A 2 5.90 -12.47 -3.50
C PRO A 2 7.09 -11.66 -3.00
N LYS A 3 7.33 -10.55 -3.65
CA LYS A 3 8.36 -9.60 -3.24
C LYS A 3 7.90 -8.80 -2.03
N ILE A 4 8.83 -8.46 -1.14
CA ILE A 4 8.53 -7.66 0.04
C ILE A 4 8.28 -6.20 -0.34
N CYS A 5 7.28 -5.56 0.22
CA CYS A 5 6.97 -4.17 -0.03
C CYS A 5 7.69 -3.24 0.94
N ARG A 6 7.96 -2.02 0.47
CA ARG A 6 8.72 -1.00 1.21
C ARG A 6 8.03 0.35 1.04
N GLU A 7 8.51 1.34 1.80
CA GLU A 7 8.07 2.72 1.57
C GLU A 7 8.24 3.10 0.09
N GLU A 8 7.35 3.91 -0.42
CA GLU A 8 7.31 4.40 -1.80
C GLU A 8 6.97 3.34 -2.85
N ASP A 9 6.78 2.07 -2.48
CA ASP A 9 6.35 1.05 -3.44
C ASP A 9 4.95 1.35 -3.95
N SER A 10 4.69 0.93 -5.19
CA SER A 10 3.49 1.28 -5.94
C SER A 10 2.33 0.35 -5.64
N LEU A 11 1.14 0.88 -5.79
CA LEU A 11 -0.10 0.14 -5.59
C LEU A 11 -1.19 0.64 -6.53
N THR A 12 -2.22 -0.18 -6.70
CA THR A 12 -3.49 0.26 -7.28
C THR A 12 -4.43 0.60 -6.15
N THR A 13 -5.21 1.66 -6.30
CA THR A 13 -6.13 2.10 -5.25
C THR A 13 -7.48 1.39 -5.32
N GLY A 14 -7.86 0.87 -6.48
CA GLY A 14 -9.13 0.23 -6.70
C GLY A 14 -10.31 1.20 -6.81
N HIS A 15 -10.06 2.51 -6.88
CA HIS A 15 -11.13 3.51 -6.99
C HIS A 15 -10.75 4.60 -7.98
N ASP A 16 -11.77 5.38 -8.39
CA ASP A 16 -11.61 6.48 -9.33
C ASP A 16 -11.00 7.72 -8.67
N CYS A 17 -10.66 8.69 -9.48
CA CYS A 17 -9.90 9.91 -9.29
C CYS A 17 -8.40 9.61 -9.29
N THR A 18 -7.89 8.93 -8.28
CA THR A 18 -6.49 8.43 -8.28
C THR A 18 -6.54 6.91 -8.35
N THR A 19 -6.12 6.32 -9.47
CA THR A 19 -6.17 4.86 -9.67
C THR A 19 -4.90 4.14 -9.22
N THR A 20 -3.77 4.87 -9.11
CA THR A 20 -2.50 4.32 -8.61
C THR A 20 -1.92 5.27 -7.59
N SER A 21 -1.14 4.73 -6.66
CA SER A 21 -0.51 5.54 -5.62
C SER A 21 0.75 4.84 -5.11
N THR A 22 1.30 5.32 -4.02
CA THR A 22 2.47 4.73 -3.37
C THR A 22 2.27 4.68 -1.86
N LEU A 23 3.09 3.87 -1.18
CA LEU A 23 3.08 3.81 0.28
C LEU A 23 3.79 5.04 0.86
N ASP A 24 3.26 5.55 1.95
CA ASP A 24 3.90 6.57 2.78
C ASP A 24 4.94 5.91 3.69
N ALA A 25 5.63 6.72 4.50
CA ALA A 25 6.62 6.20 5.44
C ALA A 25 5.98 5.18 6.39
N PRO A 26 6.58 3.98 6.54
CA PRO A 26 6.06 2.98 7.47
C PRO A 26 6.13 3.43 8.92
N SER A 27 5.34 2.78 9.77
CA SER A 27 5.31 3.07 11.20
C SER A 27 6.52 2.53 11.95
N GLN A 28 7.29 1.60 11.37
CA GLN A 28 8.55 1.13 11.94
C GLN A 28 9.73 1.86 11.26
N THR A 29 10.84 2.01 11.98
CA THR A 29 11.97 2.82 11.50
C THR A 29 13.32 2.11 11.60
N THR A 30 13.33 0.80 11.83
CA THR A 30 14.57 0.05 12.11
C THR A 30 14.94 -1.02 11.11
N VAL A 31 13.99 -1.49 10.31
CA VAL A 31 14.24 -2.59 9.36
C VAL A 31 14.13 -2.08 7.92
N PHE A 32 15.20 -2.26 7.17
CA PHE A 32 15.31 -1.80 5.78
C PHE A 32 15.53 -2.98 4.85
N VAL A 33 15.00 -2.86 3.65
CA VAL A 33 15.28 -3.78 2.55
C VAL A 33 15.63 -2.94 1.32
N GLU A 34 16.82 -3.18 0.77
CA GLU A 34 17.31 -2.43 -0.40
C GLU A 34 17.25 -0.92 -0.19
N GLY A 35 17.64 -0.47 1.01
CA GLY A 35 17.75 0.95 1.33
C GLY A 35 16.46 1.65 1.70
N LYS A 36 15.33 0.94 1.78
CA LYS A 36 14.02 1.51 2.14
C LYS A 36 13.41 0.78 3.31
N LEU A 37 12.63 1.51 4.11
CA LEU A 37 11.93 0.93 5.26
C LEU A 37 10.89 -0.08 4.81
N VAL A 38 10.88 -1.25 5.45
CA VAL A 38 9.92 -2.32 5.15
C VAL A 38 8.52 -1.91 5.59
N ALA A 39 7.55 -2.11 4.70
CA ALA A 39 6.15 -1.87 4.99
C ALA A 39 5.51 -3.09 5.64
N ARG A 40 4.53 -2.85 6.51
CA ARG A 40 3.83 -3.88 7.27
C ARG A 40 2.33 -3.67 7.16
N VAL A 41 1.57 -4.67 7.62
CA VAL A 41 0.12 -4.53 7.75
C VAL A 41 -0.22 -3.27 8.58
N ASP A 42 -1.28 -2.58 8.19
CA ASP A 42 -1.77 -1.31 8.74
C ASP A 42 -0.98 -0.06 8.32
N ASP A 43 0.15 -0.20 7.64
CA ASP A 43 0.85 0.95 7.07
C ASP A 43 0.01 1.57 5.95
N LYS A 44 0.15 2.88 5.77
CA LYS A 44 -0.77 3.66 4.95
C LYS A 44 -0.15 4.12 3.65
N THR A 45 -1.04 4.39 2.69
CA THR A 45 -0.68 5.07 1.45
C THR A 45 -0.44 6.55 1.73
N VAL A 46 0.23 7.22 0.79
CA VAL A 46 0.23 8.69 0.76
C VAL A 46 -1.21 9.17 0.54
N VAL A 47 -1.49 10.41 0.92
CA VAL A 47 -2.80 11.02 0.66
C VAL A 47 -3.02 11.07 -0.84
N HIS A 48 -4.17 10.58 -1.28
CA HIS A 48 -4.60 10.62 -2.67
C HIS A 48 -6.10 10.87 -2.69
N THR A 49 -6.72 10.96 -3.88
CA THR A 49 -8.13 11.28 -3.99
C THR A 49 -8.95 10.09 -4.41
N GLN A 50 -10.18 10.02 -3.92
CA GLN A 50 -11.18 9.05 -4.36
C GLN A 50 -12.46 9.77 -4.77
N LYS A 51 -13.20 9.17 -5.69
CA LYS A 51 -14.50 9.68 -6.09
C LYS A 51 -15.51 9.44 -4.98
N THR A 52 -16.13 10.52 -4.50
CA THR A 52 -17.16 10.44 -3.44
C THR A 52 -18.55 10.85 -3.93
N GLY A 53 -18.68 11.29 -5.18
CA GLY A 53 -19.96 11.66 -5.74
C GLY A 53 -19.79 12.36 -7.08
N THR A 54 -20.89 12.96 -7.54
CA THR A 54 -20.94 13.72 -8.80
C THR A 54 -21.66 15.05 -8.51
N ASP A 55 -21.11 16.15 -9.02
CA ASP A 55 -21.72 17.45 -8.83
C ASP A 55 -22.91 17.66 -9.79
N SER A 56 -23.59 18.82 -9.67
CA SER A 56 -24.76 19.13 -10.48
C SER A 56 -24.46 19.27 -11.97
N ASN A 57 -23.18 19.43 -12.35
CA ASN A 57 -22.76 19.54 -13.74
C ASN A 57 -22.28 18.20 -14.32
N GLY A 58 -22.36 17.12 -13.54
CA GLY A 58 -21.92 15.79 -13.97
C GLY A 58 -20.43 15.53 -13.79
N ASN A 59 -19.71 16.41 -13.11
CA ASN A 59 -18.28 16.23 -12.83
C ASN A 59 -18.05 15.41 -11.57
N ASP A 60 -17.00 14.58 -11.57
CA ASP A 60 -16.64 13.78 -10.40
C ASP A 60 -16.19 14.66 -9.24
N ILE A 61 -16.65 14.33 -8.04
CA ILE A 61 -16.17 14.94 -6.79
C ILE A 61 -15.07 14.03 -6.24
N CYS A 62 -13.87 14.57 -6.11
CA CYS A 62 -12.70 13.84 -5.60
C CYS A 62 -12.32 14.38 -4.22
N THR A 63 -12.20 13.50 -3.24
CA THR A 63 -11.93 13.85 -1.84
C THR A 63 -10.64 13.17 -1.39
N ASP A 64 -9.84 13.85 -0.57
CA ASP A 64 -8.62 13.31 -0.01
C ASP A 64 -8.90 12.05 0.80
N HIS A 65 -8.02 11.07 0.65
CA HIS A 65 -8.20 9.74 1.21
C HIS A 65 -6.84 9.06 1.42
N THR A 66 -6.77 8.21 2.43
CA THR A 66 -5.64 7.28 2.62
C THR A 66 -6.20 5.87 2.80
N GLY A 67 -5.48 4.89 2.25
CA GLY A 67 -5.79 3.48 2.47
C GLY A 67 -4.77 2.82 3.37
N SER A 68 -5.05 1.63 3.84
CA SER A 68 -4.15 0.83 4.67
C SER A 68 -3.92 -0.54 4.07
N ILE A 69 -2.75 -1.13 4.36
CA ILE A 69 -2.42 -2.48 3.93
C ILE A 69 -3.17 -3.47 4.82
N SER A 70 -3.83 -4.45 4.18
CA SER A 70 -4.46 -5.58 4.85
C SER A 70 -3.66 -6.84 4.56
N VAL A 71 -3.67 -7.80 5.50
CA VAL A 71 -3.05 -9.10 5.27
C VAL A 71 -3.93 -9.91 4.32
N TYR A 72 -3.31 -10.40 3.25
CA TYR A 72 -4.02 -11.15 2.22
C TYR A 72 -4.21 -12.62 2.58
N SER A 73 -3.20 -13.25 3.15
CA SER A 73 -3.22 -14.67 3.52
C SER A 73 -2.34 -14.89 4.75
N GLU A 74 -2.18 -16.13 5.19
CA GLU A 74 -1.37 -16.45 6.38
C GLU A 74 0.05 -15.91 6.24
N PRO A 75 0.43 -14.87 6.99
CA PRO A 75 1.78 -14.32 6.92
C PRO A 75 2.74 -15.17 7.72
N ASN A 76 3.95 -15.37 7.16
CA ASN A 76 5.00 -16.14 7.83
C ASN A 76 6.15 -15.27 8.33
N VAL A 77 6.20 -14.02 7.90
CA VAL A 77 7.31 -13.11 8.25
C VAL A 77 6.75 -11.88 8.93
N PHE A 78 7.31 -11.56 10.08
CA PHE A 78 6.91 -10.40 10.90
C PHE A 78 8.12 -9.48 11.08
N VAL A 79 7.87 -8.19 11.07
CA VAL A 79 8.85 -7.15 11.33
C VAL A 79 8.31 -6.25 12.42
N VAL A 80 9.03 -6.15 13.53
CA VAL A 80 8.63 -5.35 14.69
C VAL A 80 7.18 -5.65 15.09
N GLY A 81 6.83 -6.94 15.16
CA GLY A 81 5.55 -7.41 15.69
C GLY A 81 4.37 -7.40 14.72
N LYS A 82 4.57 -6.98 13.46
CA LYS A 82 3.49 -6.99 12.45
C LYS A 82 3.93 -7.73 11.20
N ALA A 83 2.98 -8.34 10.50
CA ALA A 83 3.26 -9.05 9.26
C ALA A 83 3.78 -8.10 8.19
N VAL A 84 4.80 -8.53 7.44
CA VAL A 84 5.32 -7.72 6.33
C VAL A 84 4.31 -7.67 5.19
N ALA A 85 4.28 -6.55 4.49
CA ALA A 85 3.50 -6.39 3.28
C ALA A 85 4.25 -7.01 2.08
N ARG A 86 3.48 -7.56 1.13
CA ARG A 86 4.01 -8.25 -0.04
C ARG A 86 3.28 -7.77 -1.29
N VAL A 87 3.94 -7.89 -2.44
CA VAL A 87 3.28 -7.65 -3.72
C VAL A 87 2.07 -8.58 -3.84
N GLY A 88 0.91 -8.03 -4.20
CA GLY A 88 -0.35 -8.76 -4.26
C GLY A 88 -1.20 -8.64 -3.00
N ASP A 89 -0.66 -8.13 -1.90
CA ASP A 89 -1.45 -7.89 -0.69
C ASP A 89 -2.46 -6.76 -0.92
N ASP A 90 -3.60 -6.86 -0.26
CA ASP A 90 -4.65 -5.85 -0.38
C ASP A 90 -4.23 -4.55 0.30
N VAL A 91 -4.45 -3.45 -0.37
CA VAL A 91 -4.23 -2.11 0.16
C VAL A 91 -5.31 -1.20 -0.41
N ASP A 92 -5.96 -0.41 0.46
CA ASP A 92 -7.10 0.41 0.04
C ASP A 92 -8.15 -0.50 -0.60
N ALA A 93 -8.66 -0.18 -1.78
CA ALA A 93 -9.55 -1.07 -2.54
C ALA A 93 -8.81 -1.81 -3.67
N GLY A 94 -7.49 -1.72 -3.70
CA GLY A 94 -6.63 -2.35 -4.71
C GLY A 94 -5.60 -3.28 -4.12
N LYS A 95 -4.44 -3.35 -4.77
CA LYS A 95 -3.35 -4.26 -4.38
C LYS A 95 -1.99 -3.62 -4.55
N MET A 96 -1.01 -4.11 -3.76
CA MET A 96 0.39 -3.75 -3.95
C MET A 96 0.90 -4.31 -5.27
N THR A 97 1.57 -3.48 -6.06
CA THR A 97 2.04 -3.83 -7.40
C THR A 97 3.56 -3.84 -7.54
N SER A 98 4.30 -3.22 -6.63
CA SER A 98 5.75 -3.28 -6.68
C SER A 98 6.34 -3.57 -5.30
N GLY A 99 7.57 -4.06 -5.30
CA GLY A 99 8.31 -4.41 -4.10
C GLY A 99 9.79 -4.50 -4.38
N ALA A 100 10.55 -5.02 -3.43
CA ALA A 100 12.00 -5.19 -3.55
C ALA A 100 12.35 -6.06 -4.75
N SER A 101 13.48 -5.75 -5.40
CA SER A 101 13.90 -6.50 -6.60
C SER A 101 14.36 -7.92 -6.28
N ASN A 102 15.04 -8.09 -5.15
CA ASN A 102 15.76 -9.34 -4.82
C ASN A 102 15.32 -9.98 -3.50
N VAL A 103 14.33 -9.43 -2.81
CA VAL A 103 13.87 -9.96 -1.51
C VAL A 103 12.41 -10.36 -1.61
N SER A 104 12.15 -11.63 -1.38
CA SER A 104 10.81 -12.21 -1.44
C SER A 104 10.50 -12.92 -0.12
N VAL A 105 9.22 -12.97 0.24
CA VAL A 105 8.74 -13.65 1.45
C VAL A 105 7.46 -14.43 1.14
N ASN A 106 7.20 -15.42 1.95
CA ASN A 106 5.94 -16.17 1.83
C ASN A 106 4.75 -15.38 2.33
#